data_3443f80aff4b437490bc51d65f779431
#
_entry.id   3443f80aff4b437490bc51d65f779431
#
_cell.length_a   1.000
_cell.length_b   1.000
_cell.length_c   1.000
_cell.angle_alpha   90.00
_cell.angle_beta   90.00
_cell.angle_gamma   90.00
#
_symmetry.space_group_name_H-M   'P 1'
#
loop_
_entity.id
_entity.type
_entity.pdbx_description
1 polymer ?
#
loop_
_entity_poly.entity_id
_entity_poly.type
_entity_poly.pdbx_seq_one_letter_code
_entity_poly.pdbx_strand_id
1 'polypeptide(L)'
;MTLVDRWGWPLKGFHWVEVGWVAFALVNLVAMEVWASWETVPFHFIWVSLTILYGFRVWRMGPTVGLLSAIIVLTGAGLIFDIRRGLQPLDELTEVPLMSAMFFAMVWHARRRLSTMQRLQRVSDQNLRLLESSRQFVQDASHELGTPITVALGHAELIERQAADPTLRADAAVISDELLRLRRLVDRLLMLAASEHPDFLRKAPIDLEPIVVDAYRRWAATPRKWRLVEIEEAEVHADADRFAAALDAVIENAVKQTGIDGEIELSLRRRGANAIITVRDSGAGIHPEDLDRIFVRFARSDPGRSRRSGGTGLGLAIAKAVLDAHGGSVRASNASGGGAIFELVLPLIQTVGEPQMPTNARALAPAADGKAIPSPPHNPPRA
;
A
#
# COMPACT_ATOMS: atom_id res chain seq x y z
N MET A 1 -28.65 -6.48 -2.86
CA MET A 1 -28.68 -5.03 -2.93
C MET A 1 -27.78 -4.63 -4.08
N THR A 2 -28.34 -4.16 -5.17
CA THR A 2 -27.58 -3.90 -6.42
C THR A 2 -26.74 -2.65 -6.27
N LEU A 3 -25.48 -2.66 -6.78
CA LEU A 3 -24.49 -1.57 -6.69
C LEU A 3 -24.99 -0.21 -7.24
N VAL A 4 -26.14 -0.17 -7.92
CA VAL A 4 -26.83 1.04 -8.41
C VAL A 4 -27.38 1.89 -7.26
N ASP A 5 -27.70 1.28 -6.09
CA ASP A 5 -28.23 2.00 -4.92
C ASP A 5 -27.14 2.70 -4.09
N ARG A 6 -25.86 2.41 -4.33
CA ARG A 6 -24.74 2.97 -3.56
C ARG A 6 -24.22 4.30 -4.07
N TRP A 7 -24.53 4.64 -5.31
CA TRP A 7 -24.34 5.98 -5.85
C TRP A 7 -25.66 6.73 -5.71
N GLY A 8 -25.94 7.14 -4.48
CA GLY A 8 -27.12 7.84 -4.05
C GLY A 8 -27.33 9.21 -4.70
N TRP A 9 -27.42 9.22 -6.00
CA TRP A 9 -27.99 10.33 -6.73
C TRP A 9 -29.51 10.19 -6.64
N PRO A 10 -30.19 11.14 -5.98
CA PRO A 10 -31.62 11.02 -5.77
C PRO A 10 -32.31 11.05 -7.13
N LEU A 11 -32.86 9.91 -7.54
CA LEU A 11 -33.71 9.79 -8.72
C LEU A 11 -34.86 10.83 -8.75
N LYS A 12 -35.19 11.45 -7.64
CA LYS A 12 -36.22 12.49 -7.50
C LYS A 12 -35.82 13.87 -8.04
N GLY A 13 -34.53 14.21 -8.15
CA GLY A 13 -34.11 15.55 -8.62
C GLY A 13 -33.95 15.68 -10.14
N PHE A 14 -33.96 14.57 -10.88
CA PHE A 14 -33.59 14.58 -12.30
C PHE A 14 -34.75 14.67 -13.29
N HIS A 15 -35.97 14.40 -12.88
CA HIS A 15 -37.16 14.59 -13.73
C HIS A 15 -37.31 16.04 -14.23
N TRP A 16 -36.91 17.02 -13.43
CA TRP A 16 -37.00 18.43 -13.82
C TRP A 16 -36.01 18.80 -14.94
N VAL A 17 -34.83 18.22 -14.97
CA VAL A 17 -33.85 18.48 -16.05
C VAL A 17 -34.32 17.87 -17.35
N GLU A 18 -34.87 16.65 -17.33
CA GLU A 18 -35.43 15.98 -18.50
C GLU A 18 -36.67 16.73 -19.00
N VAL A 19 -37.58 17.12 -18.11
CA VAL A 19 -38.75 17.92 -18.45
C VAL A 19 -38.33 19.29 -18.99
N GLY A 20 -37.37 19.95 -18.37
CA GLY A 20 -36.80 21.21 -18.84
C GLY A 20 -36.17 21.08 -20.22
N TRP A 21 -35.44 19.99 -20.47
CA TRP A 21 -34.87 19.73 -21.79
C TRP A 21 -35.94 19.46 -22.85
N VAL A 22 -36.98 18.70 -22.54
CA VAL A 22 -38.13 18.48 -23.49
C VAL A 22 -38.82 19.81 -23.82
N ALA A 23 -39.07 20.65 -22.82
CA ALA A 23 -39.62 22.00 -23.04
C ALA A 23 -38.70 22.86 -23.92
N PHE A 24 -37.38 22.83 -23.67
CA PHE A 24 -36.38 23.51 -24.50
C PHE A 24 -36.39 22.97 -25.96
N ALA A 25 -36.42 21.66 -26.14
CA ALA A 25 -36.46 21.04 -27.45
C ALA A 25 -37.75 21.43 -28.22
N LEU A 26 -38.91 21.45 -27.56
CA LEU A 26 -40.18 21.90 -28.15
C LEU A 26 -40.13 23.37 -28.58
N VAL A 27 -39.58 24.25 -27.75
CA VAL A 27 -39.40 25.68 -28.10
C VAL A 27 -38.51 25.81 -29.35
N ASN A 28 -37.43 25.05 -29.45
CA ASN A 28 -36.56 25.08 -30.62
C ASN A 28 -37.22 24.47 -31.86
N LEU A 29 -38.06 23.43 -31.73
CA LEU A 29 -38.86 22.91 -32.85
C LEU A 29 -39.85 23.95 -33.40
N VAL A 30 -40.53 24.70 -32.51
CA VAL A 30 -41.38 25.81 -32.91
C VAL A 30 -40.59 26.94 -33.56
N ALA A 31 -39.39 27.22 -33.03
CA ALA A 31 -38.51 28.25 -33.59
C ALA A 31 -38.05 27.92 -35.00
N MET A 32 -37.80 26.63 -35.31
CA MET A 32 -37.52 26.18 -36.70
C MET A 32 -38.63 26.56 -37.68
N GLU A 33 -39.89 26.32 -37.33
CA GLU A 33 -41.02 26.63 -38.16
C GLU A 33 -41.28 28.16 -38.33
N VAL A 34 -41.06 28.95 -37.26
CA VAL A 34 -41.33 30.39 -37.26
C VAL A 34 -40.24 31.19 -37.96
N TRP A 35 -38.98 30.79 -37.80
CA TRP A 35 -37.79 31.46 -38.34
C TRP A 35 -37.09 30.60 -39.38
N ALA A 36 -37.76 30.20 -40.44
CA ALA A 36 -37.22 29.30 -41.46
C ALA A 36 -35.88 29.76 -42.09
N SER A 37 -35.56 31.07 -42.09
CA SER A 37 -34.26 31.59 -42.53
C SER A 37 -33.11 31.37 -41.53
N TRP A 38 -33.42 31.00 -40.26
CA TRP A 38 -32.46 30.75 -39.16
C TRP A 38 -32.61 29.34 -38.60
N GLU A 39 -33.27 28.45 -39.31
CA GLU A 39 -33.65 27.10 -38.88
C GLU A 39 -32.45 26.27 -38.35
N THR A 40 -31.29 26.43 -38.95
CA THR A 40 -30.08 25.67 -38.59
C THR A 40 -29.64 25.91 -37.15
N VAL A 41 -29.90 27.09 -36.58
CA VAL A 41 -29.48 27.39 -35.18
C VAL A 41 -30.32 26.63 -34.17
N PRO A 42 -31.66 26.66 -34.16
CA PRO A 42 -32.50 25.85 -33.27
C PRO A 42 -32.29 24.34 -33.46
N PHE A 43 -32.09 23.89 -34.71
CA PHE A 43 -31.75 22.49 -35.03
C PHE A 43 -30.50 22.04 -34.26
N HIS A 44 -29.39 22.79 -34.37
CA HIS A 44 -28.16 22.45 -33.68
C HIS A 44 -28.32 22.50 -32.15
N PHE A 45 -29.09 23.44 -31.60
CA PHE A 45 -29.36 23.50 -30.17
C PHE A 45 -30.06 22.25 -29.65
N ILE A 46 -30.99 21.67 -30.36
CA ILE A 46 -31.64 20.41 -29.99
C ILE A 46 -30.60 19.28 -29.92
N TRP A 47 -29.81 19.11 -30.98
CA TRP A 47 -28.85 18.02 -31.08
C TRP A 47 -27.67 18.14 -30.13
N VAL A 48 -27.09 19.34 -29.96
CA VAL A 48 -25.98 19.59 -29.07
C VAL A 48 -26.42 19.44 -27.60
N SER A 49 -27.57 20.01 -27.23
CA SER A 49 -28.07 19.89 -25.86
C SER A 49 -28.46 18.46 -25.52
N LEU A 50 -29.00 17.67 -26.43
CA LEU A 50 -29.25 16.24 -26.26
C LEU A 50 -27.95 15.48 -26.02
N THR A 51 -26.92 15.77 -26.82
CA THR A 51 -25.60 15.14 -26.69
C THR A 51 -24.96 15.44 -25.34
N ILE A 52 -25.01 16.69 -24.89
CA ILE A 52 -24.53 17.12 -23.58
C ILE A 52 -25.31 16.42 -22.48
N LEU A 53 -26.64 16.44 -22.53
CA LEU A 53 -27.49 15.81 -21.53
C LEU A 53 -27.20 14.31 -21.40
N TYR A 54 -27.03 13.60 -22.52
CA TYR A 54 -26.66 12.19 -22.52
C TYR A 54 -25.25 11.95 -21.94
N GLY A 55 -24.31 12.85 -22.17
CA GLY A 55 -22.96 12.77 -21.63
C GLY A 55 -22.93 12.79 -20.10
N PHE A 56 -23.83 13.54 -19.48
CA PHE A 56 -24.01 13.58 -18.04
C PHE A 56 -24.84 12.40 -17.49
N ARG A 57 -25.77 11.87 -18.27
CA ARG A 57 -26.67 10.82 -17.82
C ARG A 57 -26.92 9.78 -18.93
N VAL A 58 -26.35 8.60 -18.75
CA VAL A 58 -26.54 7.48 -19.67
C VAL A 58 -27.88 6.80 -19.40
N TRP A 59 -28.85 6.96 -20.29
CA TRP A 59 -30.17 6.34 -20.18
C TRP A 59 -30.15 4.86 -20.62
N ARG A 60 -31.23 4.13 -20.29
CA ARG A 60 -31.47 2.79 -20.80
C ARG A 60 -31.67 2.83 -22.33
N MET A 61 -31.32 1.72 -23.03
CA MET A 61 -31.36 1.70 -24.50
C MET A 61 -32.72 2.04 -25.09
N GLY A 62 -33.82 1.49 -24.54
CA GLY A 62 -35.17 1.73 -25.06
C GLY A 62 -35.52 3.22 -25.12
N PRO A 63 -35.51 3.97 -24.00
CA PRO A 63 -35.73 5.42 -24.01
C PRO A 63 -34.77 6.19 -24.92
N THR A 64 -33.46 5.80 -24.95
CA THR A 64 -32.48 6.47 -25.82
C THR A 64 -32.82 6.34 -27.29
N VAL A 65 -33.13 5.12 -27.74
CA VAL A 65 -33.51 4.86 -29.12
C VAL A 65 -34.84 5.55 -29.48
N GLY A 66 -35.86 5.47 -28.60
CA GLY A 66 -37.14 6.12 -28.78
C GLY A 66 -37.02 7.64 -28.96
N LEU A 67 -36.26 8.29 -28.08
CA LEU A 67 -36.04 9.73 -28.14
C LEU A 67 -35.22 10.14 -29.37
N LEU A 68 -34.17 9.41 -29.71
CA LEU A 68 -33.39 9.65 -30.92
C LEU A 68 -34.24 9.53 -32.17
N SER A 69 -35.06 8.47 -32.29
CA SER A 69 -35.95 8.29 -33.40
C SER A 69 -36.97 9.43 -33.52
N ALA A 70 -37.55 9.87 -32.41
CA ALA A 70 -38.48 10.99 -32.40
C ALA A 70 -37.82 12.29 -32.89
N ILE A 71 -36.59 12.59 -32.43
CA ILE A 71 -35.86 13.79 -32.85
C ILE A 71 -35.51 13.72 -34.35
N ILE A 72 -35.02 12.59 -34.84
CA ILE A 72 -34.72 12.40 -36.28
C ILE A 72 -35.96 12.64 -37.13
N VAL A 73 -37.10 12.07 -36.73
CA VAL A 73 -38.35 12.24 -37.49
C VAL A 73 -38.84 13.68 -37.45
N LEU A 74 -38.84 14.31 -36.26
CA LEU A 74 -39.35 15.69 -36.11
C LEU A 74 -38.47 16.70 -36.84
N THR A 75 -37.16 16.65 -36.62
CA THR A 75 -36.22 17.60 -37.26
C THR A 75 -36.09 17.35 -38.75
N GLY A 76 -36.07 16.08 -39.18
CA GLY A 76 -36.07 15.74 -40.63
C GLY A 76 -37.33 16.12 -41.36
N ALA A 77 -38.50 15.97 -40.72
CA ALA A 77 -39.78 16.39 -41.33
C ALA A 77 -39.87 17.92 -41.50
N GLY A 78 -39.38 18.70 -40.48
CA GLY A 78 -39.30 20.16 -40.58
C GLY A 78 -38.42 20.59 -41.74
N LEU A 79 -37.19 20.09 -41.84
CA LEU A 79 -36.26 20.37 -42.94
C LEU A 79 -36.85 20.01 -44.32
N ILE A 80 -37.47 18.84 -44.49
CA ILE A 80 -38.09 18.43 -45.74
C ILE A 80 -39.24 19.39 -46.13
N PHE A 81 -40.00 19.85 -45.12
CA PHE A 81 -41.09 20.78 -45.36
C PHE A 81 -40.58 22.13 -45.85
N ASP A 82 -39.52 22.69 -45.27
CA ASP A 82 -38.94 23.97 -45.67
C ASP A 82 -38.17 23.90 -47.00
N ILE A 83 -37.52 22.77 -47.31
CA ILE A 83 -36.92 22.51 -48.61
C ILE A 83 -38.01 22.49 -49.71
N ARG A 84 -39.17 21.86 -49.47
CA ARG A 84 -40.29 21.83 -50.42
C ARG A 84 -40.93 23.22 -50.70
N ARG A 85 -40.79 24.13 -49.71
CA ARG A 85 -41.20 25.54 -49.85
C ARG A 85 -40.17 26.42 -50.57
N GLY A 86 -38.98 25.87 -50.81
CA GLY A 86 -37.85 26.62 -51.38
C GLY A 86 -37.18 27.58 -50.40
N LEU A 87 -37.40 27.40 -49.11
CA LEU A 87 -36.82 28.23 -48.07
C LEU A 87 -35.38 27.76 -47.66
N GLN A 88 -35.09 26.48 -47.87
CA GLN A 88 -33.81 25.87 -47.55
C GLN A 88 -33.23 25.08 -48.72
N PRO A 89 -31.89 25.02 -48.88
CA PRO A 89 -31.21 24.21 -49.88
C PRO A 89 -31.25 22.71 -49.50
N LEU A 90 -31.09 21.82 -50.47
CA LEU A 90 -31.21 20.36 -50.29
C LEU A 90 -30.05 19.76 -49.48
N ASP A 91 -28.92 20.42 -49.48
CA ASP A 91 -27.70 20.01 -48.74
C ASP A 91 -27.88 20.06 -47.22
N GLU A 92 -28.77 20.92 -46.68
CA GLU A 92 -29.10 20.94 -45.24
C GLU A 92 -29.65 19.60 -44.73
N LEU A 93 -30.26 18.78 -45.58
CA LEU A 93 -30.75 17.46 -45.19
C LEU A 93 -29.61 16.51 -44.75
N THR A 94 -28.38 16.78 -45.16
CA THR A 94 -27.18 15.99 -44.74
C THR A 94 -26.82 16.17 -43.28
N GLU A 95 -27.31 17.22 -42.63
CA GLU A 95 -27.07 17.47 -41.22
C GLU A 95 -27.75 16.46 -40.31
N VAL A 96 -28.91 15.95 -40.63
CA VAL A 96 -29.65 14.98 -39.84
C VAL A 96 -28.87 13.67 -39.66
N PRO A 97 -28.35 13.01 -40.69
CA PRO A 97 -27.53 11.81 -40.54
C PRO A 97 -26.19 12.14 -39.84
N LEU A 98 -25.58 13.30 -40.07
CA LEU A 98 -24.36 13.71 -39.43
C LEU A 98 -24.53 13.85 -37.91
N MET A 99 -25.55 14.59 -37.47
CA MET A 99 -25.86 14.77 -36.04
C MET A 99 -26.26 13.45 -35.37
N SER A 100 -27.03 12.61 -36.10
CA SER A 100 -27.39 11.28 -35.61
C SER A 100 -26.16 10.39 -35.39
N ALA A 101 -25.19 10.41 -36.32
CA ALA A 101 -23.95 9.66 -36.22
C ALA A 101 -23.09 10.16 -35.03
N MET A 102 -23.01 11.49 -34.84
CA MET A 102 -22.30 12.12 -33.76
C MET A 102 -22.91 11.74 -32.38
N PHE A 103 -24.24 11.78 -32.26
CA PHE A 103 -24.93 11.34 -31.06
C PHE A 103 -24.74 9.83 -30.81
N PHE A 104 -24.79 8.99 -31.82
CA PHE A 104 -24.52 7.57 -31.70
C PHE A 104 -23.09 7.29 -31.22
N ALA A 105 -22.09 7.98 -31.78
CA ALA A 105 -20.71 7.88 -31.34
C ALA A 105 -20.56 8.27 -29.85
N MET A 106 -21.26 9.34 -29.44
CA MET A 106 -21.27 9.76 -28.01
C MET A 106 -21.94 8.72 -27.12
N VAL A 107 -23.08 8.15 -27.51
CA VAL A 107 -23.77 7.07 -26.79
C VAL A 107 -22.84 5.86 -26.61
N TRP A 108 -22.20 5.46 -27.71
CA TRP A 108 -21.24 4.34 -27.70
C TRP A 108 -20.05 4.62 -26.77
N HIS A 109 -19.46 5.81 -26.87
CA HIS A 109 -18.32 6.21 -26.03
C HIS A 109 -18.69 6.28 -24.54
N ALA A 110 -19.80 6.92 -24.20
CA ALA A 110 -20.29 7.04 -22.83
C ALA A 110 -20.56 5.66 -22.20
N ARG A 111 -21.20 4.75 -22.96
CA ARG A 111 -21.47 3.38 -22.49
C ARG A 111 -20.21 2.56 -22.34
N ARG A 112 -19.27 2.66 -23.28
CA ARG A 112 -17.97 1.98 -23.19
C ARG A 112 -17.20 2.44 -21.95
N ARG A 113 -17.17 3.75 -21.70
CA ARG A 113 -16.54 4.31 -20.50
C ARG A 113 -17.18 3.80 -19.21
N LEU A 114 -18.50 3.80 -19.14
CA LEU A 114 -19.24 3.30 -17.99
C LEU A 114 -18.96 1.80 -17.73
N SER A 115 -18.99 0.98 -18.78
CA SER A 115 -18.71 -0.46 -18.66
C SER A 115 -17.27 -0.74 -18.21
N THR A 116 -16.31 0.05 -18.66
CA THR A 116 -14.91 -0.06 -18.25
C THR A 116 -14.76 0.30 -16.76
N MET A 117 -15.35 1.40 -16.33
CA MET A 117 -15.33 1.79 -14.89
C MET A 117 -15.98 0.72 -14.01
N GLN A 118 -17.10 0.16 -14.41
CA GLN A 118 -17.76 -0.92 -13.67
C GLN A 118 -16.92 -2.20 -13.60
N ARG A 119 -16.18 -2.52 -14.68
CA ARG A 119 -15.25 -3.66 -14.66
C ARG A 119 -14.10 -3.43 -13.70
N LEU A 120 -13.48 -2.24 -13.75
CA LEU A 120 -12.39 -1.88 -12.82
C LEU A 120 -12.85 -1.94 -11.36
N GLN A 121 -14.03 -1.41 -11.06
CA GLN A 121 -14.62 -1.51 -9.72
C GLN A 121 -14.83 -2.96 -9.28
N ARG A 122 -15.39 -3.81 -10.15
CA ARG A 122 -15.61 -5.24 -9.82
C ARG A 122 -14.29 -5.95 -9.53
N VAL A 123 -13.25 -5.70 -10.33
CA VAL A 123 -11.91 -6.29 -10.10
C VAL A 123 -11.33 -5.81 -8.77
N SER A 124 -11.45 -4.50 -8.49
CA SER A 124 -11.01 -3.93 -7.21
C SER A 124 -11.74 -4.56 -6.02
N ASP A 125 -13.08 -4.65 -6.09
CA ASP A 125 -13.89 -5.27 -5.02
C ASP A 125 -13.57 -6.77 -4.84
N GLN A 126 -13.29 -7.48 -5.92
CA GLN A 126 -12.86 -8.88 -5.86
C GLN A 126 -11.49 -9.03 -5.19
N ASN A 127 -10.52 -8.18 -5.55
CA ASN A 127 -9.20 -8.18 -4.93
C ASN A 127 -9.27 -7.89 -3.43
N LEU A 128 -10.08 -6.90 -3.03
CA LEU A 128 -10.28 -6.59 -1.61
C LEU A 128 -10.88 -7.77 -0.84
N ARG A 129 -11.86 -8.47 -1.43
CA ARG A 129 -12.44 -9.69 -0.80
C ARG A 129 -11.45 -10.83 -0.70
N LEU A 130 -10.60 -11.03 -1.71
CA LEU A 130 -9.56 -12.07 -1.67
C LEU A 130 -8.53 -11.77 -0.59
N LEU A 131 -8.09 -10.51 -0.48
CA LEU A 131 -7.17 -10.07 0.59
C LEU A 131 -7.79 -10.29 1.97
N GLU A 132 -9.05 -9.89 2.19
CA GLU A 132 -9.73 -10.07 3.47
C GLU A 132 -9.91 -11.55 3.83
N SER A 133 -10.30 -12.39 2.85
CA SER A 133 -10.41 -13.84 3.04
C SER A 133 -9.06 -14.48 3.37
N SER A 134 -7.98 -14.04 2.69
CA SER A 134 -6.62 -14.51 2.97
C SER A 134 -6.17 -14.14 4.38
N ARG A 135 -6.45 -12.89 4.81
CA ARG A 135 -6.15 -12.42 6.17
C ARG A 135 -6.86 -13.27 7.23
N GLN A 136 -8.16 -13.47 7.06
CA GLN A 136 -8.96 -14.26 8.00
C GLN A 136 -8.45 -15.68 8.07
N PHE A 137 -8.16 -16.31 6.92
CA PHE A 137 -7.57 -17.65 6.88
C PHE A 137 -6.25 -17.75 7.66
N VAL A 138 -5.33 -16.77 7.48
CA VAL A 138 -4.05 -16.73 8.21
C VAL A 138 -4.28 -16.59 9.71
N GLN A 139 -5.20 -15.74 10.13
CA GLN A 139 -5.52 -15.52 11.53
C GLN A 139 -6.15 -16.76 12.18
N ASP A 140 -7.11 -17.36 11.50
CA ASP A 140 -7.78 -18.58 11.97
C ASP A 140 -6.78 -19.74 12.05
N ALA A 141 -5.94 -19.92 11.02
CA ALA A 141 -4.90 -20.94 11.00
C ALA A 141 -3.88 -20.75 12.14
N SER A 142 -3.55 -19.49 12.50
CA SER A 142 -2.67 -19.20 13.63
C SER A 142 -3.24 -19.72 14.94
N HIS A 143 -4.52 -19.47 15.19
CA HIS A 143 -5.20 -19.92 16.41
C HIS A 143 -5.42 -21.43 16.42
N GLU A 144 -5.90 -21.98 15.30
CA GLU A 144 -6.22 -23.41 15.18
C GLU A 144 -4.98 -24.33 15.23
N LEU A 145 -3.81 -23.85 14.78
CA LEU A 145 -2.55 -24.60 14.87
C LEU A 145 -1.81 -24.35 16.18
N GLY A 146 -1.87 -23.15 16.73
CA GLY A 146 -1.18 -22.80 17.96
C GLY A 146 -1.68 -23.58 19.18
N THR A 147 -2.98 -23.77 19.30
CA THR A 147 -3.61 -24.45 20.43
C THR A 147 -3.18 -25.93 20.56
N PRO A 148 -3.31 -26.80 19.54
CA PRO A 148 -2.93 -28.20 19.66
C PRO A 148 -1.42 -28.38 19.89
N ILE A 149 -0.59 -27.54 19.27
CA ILE A 149 0.87 -27.58 19.50
C ILE A 149 1.18 -27.25 20.97
N THR A 150 0.55 -26.21 21.52
CA THR A 150 0.75 -25.81 22.92
C THR A 150 0.29 -26.90 23.89
N VAL A 151 -0.85 -27.54 23.62
CA VAL A 151 -1.35 -28.65 24.44
C VAL A 151 -0.40 -29.86 24.40
N ALA A 152 0.04 -30.25 23.19
CA ALA A 152 0.96 -31.36 23.01
C ALA A 152 2.32 -31.06 23.68
N LEU A 153 2.83 -29.83 23.59
CA LEU A 153 4.04 -29.41 24.27
C LEU A 153 3.91 -29.50 25.77
N GLY A 154 2.80 -29.01 26.36
CA GLY A 154 2.53 -29.10 27.79
C GLY A 154 2.50 -30.56 28.29
N HIS A 155 1.92 -31.49 27.53
CA HIS A 155 1.94 -32.91 27.86
C HIS A 155 3.37 -33.50 27.77
N ALA A 156 4.13 -33.17 26.74
CA ALA A 156 5.50 -33.64 26.58
C ALA A 156 6.39 -33.15 27.76
N GLU A 157 6.27 -31.88 28.13
CA GLU A 157 6.98 -31.30 29.29
C GLU A 157 6.58 -31.95 30.62
N LEU A 158 5.29 -32.31 30.81
CA LEU A 158 4.83 -33.03 32.00
C LEU A 158 5.45 -34.41 32.06
N ILE A 159 5.48 -35.15 30.96
CA ILE A 159 6.12 -36.47 30.88
C ILE A 159 7.61 -36.36 31.19
N GLU A 160 8.31 -35.36 30.58
CA GLU A 160 9.73 -35.12 30.81
C GLU A 160 10.04 -34.89 32.28
N ARG A 161 9.20 -34.12 33.01
CA ARG A 161 9.34 -33.81 34.43
C ARG A 161 8.98 -34.96 35.36
N GLN A 162 7.98 -35.78 35.01
CA GLN A 162 7.40 -36.79 35.89
C GLN A 162 7.88 -38.20 35.61
N ALA A 163 8.43 -38.50 34.42
CA ALA A 163 8.91 -39.81 34.07
C ALA A 163 10.06 -40.28 35.01
N ALA A 164 9.85 -41.43 35.65
CA ALA A 164 10.92 -42.06 36.43
C ALA A 164 11.93 -42.79 35.53
N ASP A 165 11.49 -43.26 34.37
CA ASP A 165 12.33 -43.92 33.37
C ASP A 165 13.15 -42.89 32.59
N PRO A 166 14.49 -42.98 32.59
CA PRO A 166 15.37 -42.08 31.81
C PRO A 166 15.10 -42.13 30.33
N THR A 167 14.71 -43.27 29.75
CA THR A 167 14.42 -43.44 28.34
C THR A 167 13.18 -42.66 27.94
N LEU A 168 12.12 -42.81 28.73
CA LEU A 168 10.88 -42.07 28.51
C LEU A 168 11.07 -40.55 28.65
N ARG A 169 11.94 -40.11 29.58
CA ARG A 169 12.28 -38.70 29.74
C ARG A 169 13.03 -38.17 28.50
N ALA A 170 13.98 -38.94 27.99
CA ALA A 170 14.73 -38.57 26.78
C ALA A 170 13.81 -38.49 25.56
N ASP A 171 12.89 -39.46 25.40
CA ASP A 171 11.90 -39.43 24.31
C ASP A 171 10.96 -38.23 24.43
N ALA A 172 10.50 -37.87 25.62
CA ALA A 172 9.69 -36.70 25.86
C ALA A 172 10.43 -35.38 25.51
N ALA A 173 11.70 -35.30 25.84
CA ALA A 173 12.54 -34.14 25.47
C ALA A 173 12.67 -34.00 23.94
N VAL A 174 12.86 -35.10 23.21
CA VAL A 174 12.88 -35.10 21.73
C VAL A 174 11.54 -34.63 21.16
N ILE A 175 10.42 -35.09 21.72
CA ILE A 175 9.08 -34.66 21.30
C ILE A 175 8.89 -33.16 21.59
N SER A 176 9.31 -32.67 22.77
CA SER A 176 9.23 -31.25 23.15
C SER A 176 10.03 -30.37 22.15
N ASP A 177 11.24 -30.78 21.80
CA ASP A 177 12.08 -30.06 20.86
C ASP A 177 11.46 -29.99 19.45
N GLU A 178 10.86 -31.09 18.98
CA GLU A 178 10.24 -31.12 17.66
C GLU A 178 8.91 -30.31 17.63
N LEU A 179 8.13 -30.31 18.71
CA LEU A 179 6.95 -29.47 18.86
C LEU A 179 7.31 -27.97 18.88
N LEU A 180 8.37 -27.59 19.59
CA LEU A 180 8.90 -26.23 19.58
C LEU A 180 9.41 -25.81 18.20
N ARG A 181 10.00 -26.74 17.47
CA ARG A 181 10.44 -26.52 16.10
C ARG A 181 9.25 -26.34 15.17
N LEU A 182 8.20 -27.18 15.30
CA LEU A 182 6.97 -27.08 14.51
C LEU A 182 6.26 -25.74 14.77
N ARG A 183 6.14 -25.33 16.04
CA ARG A 183 5.58 -24.02 16.41
C ARG A 183 6.29 -22.88 15.71
N ARG A 184 7.63 -22.83 15.79
CA ARG A 184 8.43 -21.81 15.11
C ARG A 184 8.23 -21.81 13.59
N LEU A 185 8.04 -22.98 12.97
CA LEU A 185 7.79 -23.10 11.55
C LEU A 185 6.40 -22.54 11.18
N VAL A 186 5.37 -22.89 11.94
CA VAL A 186 4.01 -22.37 11.76
C VAL A 186 3.98 -20.86 11.92
N ASP A 187 4.56 -20.32 13.01
CA ASP A 187 4.62 -18.87 13.26
C ASP A 187 5.31 -18.11 12.10
N ARG A 188 6.35 -18.69 11.54
CA ARG A 188 7.08 -18.12 10.38
C ARG A 188 6.27 -18.14 9.10
N LEU A 189 5.55 -19.24 8.84
CA LEU A 189 4.67 -19.34 7.68
C LEU A 189 3.53 -18.33 7.75
N LEU A 190 2.91 -18.21 8.92
CA LEU A 190 1.82 -17.28 9.18
C LEU A 190 2.29 -15.82 9.08
N MET A 191 3.49 -15.52 9.59
CA MET A 191 4.10 -14.19 9.43
C MET A 191 4.35 -13.84 7.96
N LEU A 192 4.85 -14.79 7.16
CA LEU A 192 5.05 -14.57 5.72
C LEU A 192 3.73 -14.40 4.96
N ALA A 193 2.69 -15.16 5.30
CA ALA A 193 1.37 -15.00 4.70
C ALA A 193 0.74 -13.66 5.08
N ALA A 194 0.90 -13.23 6.33
CA ALA A 194 0.42 -11.94 6.80
C ALA A 194 1.18 -10.76 6.18
N SER A 195 2.46 -10.92 5.83
CA SER A 195 3.29 -9.82 5.32
C SER A 195 2.84 -9.25 3.97
N GLU A 196 2.02 -9.97 3.22
CA GLU A 196 1.41 -9.52 1.96
C GLU A 196 0.19 -8.59 2.21
N HIS A 197 -0.23 -8.42 3.47
CA HIS A 197 -1.40 -7.64 3.82
C HIS A 197 -1.06 -6.17 4.17
N PRO A 198 -1.87 -5.18 3.74
CA PRO A 198 -1.62 -3.76 4.06
C PRO A 198 -1.55 -3.45 5.57
N ASP A 199 -2.35 -4.16 6.39
CA ASP A 199 -2.42 -3.95 7.84
C ASP A 199 -1.42 -4.85 8.63
N PHE A 200 -0.42 -5.39 7.95
CA PHE A 200 0.58 -6.26 8.57
C PHE A 200 1.36 -5.58 9.69
N LEU A 201 1.62 -4.28 9.55
CA LEU A 201 2.44 -3.49 10.44
C LEU A 201 1.63 -2.47 11.25
N ARG A 202 1.95 -2.38 12.54
CA ARG A 202 1.52 -1.29 13.43
C ARG A 202 2.69 -0.33 13.62
N LYS A 203 2.96 0.49 12.61
CA LYS A 203 4.09 1.40 12.62
C LYS A 203 3.90 2.53 13.65
N ALA A 204 4.92 2.74 14.48
CA ALA A 204 5.03 3.87 15.40
C ALA A 204 6.46 4.45 15.32
N PRO A 205 6.69 5.67 15.78
CA PRO A 205 8.05 6.16 16.03
C PRO A 205 8.71 5.28 17.08
N ILE A 206 9.85 4.68 16.75
CA ILE A 206 10.63 3.84 17.67
C ILE A 206 12.12 4.15 17.53
N ASP A 207 12.83 4.02 18.63
CA ASP A 207 14.29 4.00 18.64
C ASP A 207 14.79 2.57 18.40
N LEU A 208 15.74 2.41 17.48
CA LEU A 208 16.32 1.12 17.12
C LEU A 208 17.40 0.66 18.11
N GLU A 209 18.05 1.56 18.84
CA GLU A 209 19.11 1.21 19.79
C GLU A 209 18.66 0.17 20.82
N PRO A 210 17.55 0.37 21.58
CA PRO A 210 17.08 -0.61 22.54
C PRO A 210 16.83 -1.98 21.93
N ILE A 211 16.26 -2.03 20.72
CA ILE A 211 15.94 -3.29 20.03
C ILE A 211 17.21 -4.06 19.66
N VAL A 212 18.24 -3.37 19.16
CA VAL A 212 19.51 -3.99 18.79
C VAL A 212 20.26 -4.47 20.04
N VAL A 213 20.28 -3.66 21.11
CA VAL A 213 20.91 -4.02 22.39
C VAL A 213 20.21 -5.21 23.03
N ASP A 214 18.88 -5.27 23.02
CA ASP A 214 18.13 -6.40 23.56
C ASP A 214 18.32 -7.67 22.72
N ALA A 215 18.37 -7.57 21.40
CA ALA A 215 18.74 -8.69 20.54
C ALA A 215 20.15 -9.20 20.89
N TYR A 216 21.13 -8.31 21.00
CA TYR A 216 22.49 -8.67 21.45
C TYR A 216 22.48 -9.41 22.78
N ARG A 217 21.79 -8.89 23.82
CA ARG A 217 21.71 -9.52 25.13
C ARG A 217 21.11 -10.92 25.10
N ARG A 218 20.03 -11.12 24.33
CA ARG A 218 19.40 -12.43 24.20
C ARG A 218 20.33 -13.46 23.58
N TRP A 219 21.03 -13.06 22.52
CA TRP A 219 21.87 -13.99 21.77
C TRP A 219 23.28 -14.18 22.33
N ALA A 220 23.76 -13.25 23.13
CA ALA A 220 25.10 -13.32 23.81
C ALA A 220 25.26 -14.53 24.73
N ALA A 221 24.16 -15.18 25.13
CA ALA A 221 24.21 -16.43 25.91
C ALA A 221 24.62 -17.65 25.04
N THR A 222 24.64 -17.54 23.72
CA THR A 222 25.09 -18.62 22.83
C THR A 222 26.64 -18.69 22.83
N PRO A 223 27.25 -19.89 22.67
CA PRO A 223 28.71 -20.06 22.72
C PRO A 223 29.37 -19.51 21.42
N ARG A 224 29.38 -18.22 21.28
CA ARG A 224 30.01 -17.41 20.23
C ARG A 224 30.68 -16.20 20.82
N LYS A 225 31.62 -15.59 20.11
CA LYS A 225 32.26 -14.33 20.51
C LYS A 225 31.42 -13.18 19.98
N TRP A 226 30.67 -12.55 20.87
CA TRP A 226 29.77 -11.45 20.50
C TRP A 226 30.46 -10.10 20.66
N ARG A 227 30.27 -9.23 19.65
CA ARG A 227 30.75 -7.85 19.70
C ARG A 227 29.62 -6.89 19.30
N LEU A 228 29.46 -5.87 20.12
CA LEU A 228 28.63 -4.70 19.82
C LEU A 228 29.58 -3.55 19.49
N VAL A 229 29.68 -3.14 18.23
CA VAL A 229 30.81 -2.30 17.78
C VAL A 229 30.46 -0.82 17.81
N GLU A 230 29.39 -0.43 17.19
CA GLU A 230 28.98 0.96 17.08
C GLU A 230 27.46 1.02 17.12
N ILE A 231 26.92 1.80 18.04
CA ILE A 231 25.48 1.97 18.22
C ILE A 231 25.19 3.46 18.24
N GLU A 232 24.52 3.94 17.21
CA GLU A 232 24.05 5.30 17.09
C GLU A 232 22.54 5.35 17.35
N GLU A 233 22.05 6.39 18.01
CA GLU A 233 20.62 6.65 18.17
C GLU A 233 19.96 6.80 16.79
N ALA A 234 18.90 6.05 16.54
CA ALA A 234 18.22 6.05 15.24
C ALA A 234 16.71 5.85 15.40
N GLU A 235 15.96 6.94 15.20
CA GLU A 235 14.50 6.89 15.19
C GLU A 235 13.94 6.57 13.80
N VAL A 236 13.03 5.59 13.76
CA VAL A 236 12.36 5.14 12.54
C VAL A 236 10.86 4.95 12.76
N HIS A 237 10.08 5.00 11.70
CA HIS A 237 8.67 4.59 11.72
C HIS A 237 8.56 3.08 11.47
N ALA A 238 8.46 2.29 12.55
CA ALA A 238 8.43 0.84 12.42
C ALA A 238 7.50 0.16 13.45
N ASP A 239 7.18 -1.11 13.19
CA ASP A 239 6.57 -2.04 14.14
C ASP A 239 7.70 -2.74 14.90
N ALA A 240 7.83 -2.44 16.19
CA ALA A 240 8.94 -2.91 17.02
C ALA A 240 9.02 -4.45 17.09
N ASP A 241 7.88 -5.12 17.26
CA ASP A 241 7.83 -6.58 17.42
C ASP A 241 8.20 -7.28 16.11
N ARG A 242 7.66 -6.80 14.98
CA ARG A 242 7.97 -7.36 13.65
C ARG A 242 9.42 -7.12 13.27
N PHE A 243 9.94 -5.93 13.57
CA PHE A 243 11.33 -5.61 13.30
C PHE A 243 12.28 -6.44 14.16
N ALA A 244 12.01 -6.59 15.46
CA ALA A 244 12.79 -7.46 16.34
C ALA A 244 12.82 -8.91 15.84
N ALA A 245 11.68 -9.45 15.37
CA ALA A 245 11.60 -10.78 14.77
C ALA A 245 12.44 -10.90 13.49
N ALA A 246 12.47 -9.86 12.64
CA ALA A 246 13.30 -9.83 11.44
C ALA A 246 14.81 -9.82 11.79
N LEU A 247 15.20 -9.02 12.77
CA LEU A 247 16.59 -8.97 13.27
C LEU A 247 17.01 -10.31 13.87
N ASP A 248 16.17 -10.90 14.73
CA ASP A 248 16.41 -12.24 15.32
C ASP A 248 16.56 -13.32 14.23
N ALA A 249 15.80 -13.26 13.13
CA ALA A 249 15.93 -14.20 12.02
C ALA A 249 17.29 -14.10 11.31
N VAL A 250 17.84 -12.89 11.16
CA VAL A 250 19.17 -12.68 10.60
C VAL A 250 20.25 -13.14 11.57
N ILE A 251 20.13 -12.80 12.87
CA ILE A 251 21.07 -13.23 13.91
C ILE A 251 21.06 -14.77 14.04
N GLU A 252 19.90 -15.41 14.04
CA GLU A 252 19.78 -16.87 14.07
C GLU A 252 20.52 -17.53 12.89
N ASN A 253 20.43 -16.90 11.70
CA ASN A 253 21.19 -17.38 10.54
C ASN A 253 22.70 -17.24 10.78
N ALA A 254 23.19 -16.12 11.27
CA ALA A 254 24.58 -15.90 11.60
C ALA A 254 25.08 -16.94 12.63
N VAL A 255 24.32 -17.21 13.69
CA VAL A 255 24.66 -18.22 14.72
C VAL A 255 24.74 -19.63 14.12
N LYS A 256 23.85 -19.97 13.18
CA LYS A 256 23.87 -21.29 12.50
C LYS A 256 25.05 -21.48 11.56
N GLN A 257 25.51 -20.41 10.93
CA GLN A 257 26.62 -20.47 9.98
C GLN A 257 28.00 -20.32 10.65
N THR A 258 28.01 -19.88 11.93
CA THR A 258 29.25 -19.65 12.69
C THR A 258 29.51 -20.83 13.64
N GLY A 259 30.74 -21.35 13.63
CA GLY A 259 31.18 -22.42 14.55
C GLY A 259 31.21 -21.94 16.03
N ILE A 260 31.42 -22.89 16.98
CA ILE A 260 31.70 -22.58 18.36
C ILE A 260 32.98 -21.72 18.40
N ASP A 261 33.00 -20.66 19.24
CA ASP A 261 34.08 -19.65 19.32
C ASP A 261 34.23 -18.74 18.09
N GLY A 262 33.39 -18.86 17.07
CA GLY A 262 33.32 -17.90 15.97
C GLY A 262 32.79 -16.55 16.44
N GLU A 263 33.03 -15.52 15.67
CA GLU A 263 32.69 -14.13 15.99
C GLU A 263 31.42 -13.68 15.29
N ILE A 264 30.53 -12.99 16.02
CA ILE A 264 29.35 -12.31 15.50
C ILE A 264 29.37 -10.87 16.00
N GLU A 265 29.27 -9.94 15.06
CA GLU A 265 29.35 -8.51 15.32
C GLU A 265 28.02 -7.83 14.93
N LEU A 266 27.51 -6.98 15.82
CA LEU A 266 26.35 -6.13 15.56
C LEU A 266 26.76 -4.66 15.59
N SER A 267 26.20 -3.88 14.68
CA SER A 267 26.30 -2.42 14.71
C SER A 267 25.01 -1.76 14.24
N LEU A 268 24.78 -0.54 14.68
CA LEU A 268 23.70 0.34 14.24
C LEU A 268 24.32 1.70 13.89
N ARG A 269 24.18 2.11 12.63
CA ARG A 269 24.74 3.36 12.12
C ARG A 269 23.71 4.16 11.35
N ARG A 270 23.87 5.47 11.34
CA ARG A 270 23.13 6.37 10.48
C ARG A 270 23.94 6.67 9.21
N ARG A 271 23.33 6.49 8.05
CA ARG A 271 23.97 6.83 6.77
C ARG A 271 23.01 7.60 5.88
N GLY A 272 23.19 8.91 5.81
CA GLY A 272 22.26 9.80 5.12
C GLY A 272 20.87 9.76 5.75
N ALA A 273 19.86 9.43 4.96
CA ALA A 273 18.46 9.34 5.42
C ALA A 273 18.08 7.95 5.96
N ASN A 274 19.05 7.06 6.20
CA ASN A 274 18.77 5.68 6.60
C ASN A 274 19.50 5.30 7.90
N ALA A 275 18.84 4.45 8.70
CA ALA A 275 19.46 3.64 9.73
C ALA A 275 19.88 2.31 9.11
N ILE A 276 21.09 1.86 9.40
CA ILE A 276 21.66 0.60 8.91
C ILE A 276 22.09 -0.24 10.10
N ILE A 277 21.43 -1.40 10.27
CA ILE A 277 21.87 -2.40 11.23
C ILE A 277 22.67 -3.44 10.47
N THR A 278 23.89 -3.68 10.91
CA THR A 278 24.78 -4.68 10.31
C THR A 278 24.94 -5.86 11.26
N VAL A 279 24.72 -7.06 10.74
CA VAL A 279 25.04 -8.34 11.38
C VAL A 279 26.15 -8.99 10.55
N ARG A 280 27.34 -9.10 11.12
CA ARG A 280 28.50 -9.75 10.49
C ARG A 280 28.82 -11.03 11.25
N ASP A 281 29.07 -12.10 10.52
CA ASP A 281 29.53 -13.37 11.08
C ASP A 281 30.90 -13.76 10.51
N SER A 282 31.60 -14.64 11.20
CA SER A 282 32.87 -15.23 10.77
C SER A 282 32.70 -16.65 10.20
N GLY A 283 31.52 -16.98 9.70
CA GLY A 283 31.21 -18.29 9.15
C GLY A 283 31.84 -18.53 7.76
N ALA A 284 31.29 -19.51 7.05
CA ALA A 284 31.80 -19.87 5.71
C ALA A 284 31.50 -18.84 4.62
N GLY A 285 30.68 -17.81 4.92
CA GLY A 285 30.17 -16.88 3.93
C GLY A 285 29.05 -17.48 3.06
N ILE A 286 28.69 -16.76 2.02
CA ILE A 286 27.59 -17.10 1.09
C ILE A 286 28.20 -17.38 -0.28
N HIS A 287 27.82 -18.50 -0.90
CA HIS A 287 28.26 -18.77 -2.27
C HIS A 287 27.75 -17.68 -3.23
N PRO A 288 28.58 -17.15 -4.15
CA PRO A 288 28.16 -16.06 -5.05
C PRO A 288 26.85 -16.30 -5.79
N GLU A 289 26.59 -17.53 -6.22
CA GLU A 289 25.35 -17.93 -6.91
C GLU A 289 24.11 -17.92 -6.02
N ASP A 290 24.30 -17.95 -4.70
CA ASP A 290 23.21 -17.98 -3.72
C ASP A 290 22.84 -16.57 -3.20
N LEU A 291 23.68 -15.55 -3.37
CA LEU A 291 23.47 -14.20 -2.83
C LEU A 291 22.10 -13.61 -3.17
N ASP A 292 21.62 -13.81 -4.40
CA ASP A 292 20.31 -13.33 -4.83
C ASP A 292 19.15 -14.23 -4.36
N ARG A 293 19.46 -15.48 -3.99
CA ARG A 293 18.45 -16.51 -3.70
C ARG A 293 18.23 -16.74 -2.20
N ILE A 294 19.16 -16.34 -1.34
CA ILE A 294 19.06 -16.60 0.12
C ILE A 294 17.82 -16.01 0.77
N PHE A 295 17.22 -14.98 0.17
CA PHE A 295 15.98 -14.35 0.63
C PHE A 295 14.71 -14.99 0.04
N VAL A 296 14.85 -15.96 -0.86
CA VAL A 296 13.69 -16.68 -1.41
C VAL A 296 13.18 -17.70 -0.38
N ARG A 297 11.86 -17.85 -0.29
CA ARG A 297 11.20 -18.81 0.62
C ARG A 297 11.73 -20.23 0.35
N PHE A 298 12.09 -20.96 1.40
CA PHE A 298 12.63 -22.33 1.35
C PHE A 298 13.98 -22.48 0.62
N ALA A 299 14.63 -21.39 0.25
CA ALA A 299 15.96 -21.44 -0.34
C ALA A 299 16.98 -22.01 0.66
N ARG A 300 17.80 -22.95 0.19
CA ARG A 300 18.85 -23.64 0.97
C ARG A 300 20.05 -23.85 0.07
N SER A 301 21.22 -23.44 0.52
CA SER A 301 22.46 -23.54 -0.26
C SER A 301 22.99 -24.98 -0.42
N ASP A 302 22.65 -25.92 0.50
CA ASP A 302 23.08 -27.33 0.41
C ASP A 302 22.06 -28.28 1.08
N PRO A 303 21.40 -29.19 0.31
CA PRO A 303 20.46 -30.16 0.84
C PRO A 303 21.08 -31.19 1.80
N GLY A 304 22.40 -31.43 1.71
CA GLY A 304 23.11 -32.47 2.47
C GLY A 304 23.53 -32.03 3.88
N ARG A 305 24.06 -30.82 4.05
CA ARG A 305 24.52 -30.28 5.33
C ARG A 305 23.40 -29.76 6.22
N SER A 306 22.29 -29.35 5.60
CA SER A 306 21.20 -28.66 6.29
C SER A 306 20.29 -29.53 7.14
N ARG A 307 20.30 -30.88 7.00
CA ARG A 307 19.56 -31.77 7.92
C ARG A 307 20.09 -31.73 9.36
N ARG A 308 21.38 -31.47 9.56
CA ARG A 308 21.99 -31.35 10.89
C ARG A 308 21.83 -29.95 11.53
N SER A 309 21.69 -28.89 10.73
CA SER A 309 21.58 -27.50 11.24
C SER A 309 20.16 -26.96 11.35
N GLY A 310 19.10 -27.74 11.05
CA GLY A 310 17.71 -27.46 11.41
C GLY A 310 17.05 -26.20 10.77
N GLY A 311 17.63 -25.64 9.71
CA GLY A 311 17.12 -24.43 9.06
C GLY A 311 15.89 -24.69 8.17
N THR A 312 14.81 -23.92 8.35
CA THR A 312 13.59 -24.02 7.55
C THR A 312 13.66 -23.30 6.19
N GLY A 313 14.69 -22.47 5.98
CA GLY A 313 14.80 -21.61 4.78
C GLY A 313 13.78 -20.45 4.76
N LEU A 314 13.14 -20.15 5.90
CA LEU A 314 12.13 -19.08 6.01
C LEU A 314 12.65 -17.81 6.70
N GLY A 315 13.72 -17.90 7.52
CA GLY A 315 14.18 -16.78 8.36
C GLY A 315 14.55 -15.53 7.54
N LEU A 316 15.42 -15.68 6.56
CA LEU A 316 15.86 -14.56 5.72
C LEU A 316 14.73 -14.03 4.81
N ALA A 317 13.81 -14.90 4.37
CA ALA A 317 12.62 -14.49 3.64
C ALA A 317 11.68 -13.63 4.51
N ILE A 318 11.56 -13.95 5.81
CA ILE A 318 10.81 -13.12 6.79
C ILE A 318 11.50 -11.77 6.97
N ALA A 319 12.83 -11.76 7.19
CA ALA A 319 13.56 -10.51 7.33
C ALA A 319 13.33 -9.60 6.12
N LYS A 320 13.40 -10.15 4.91
CA LYS A 320 13.12 -9.41 3.68
C LYS A 320 11.67 -8.88 3.65
N ALA A 321 10.69 -9.73 3.89
CA ALA A 321 9.27 -9.35 3.84
C ALA A 321 8.93 -8.25 4.86
N VAL A 322 9.48 -8.34 6.08
CA VAL A 322 9.31 -7.33 7.13
C VAL A 322 9.97 -6.01 6.72
N LEU A 323 11.21 -6.03 6.24
CA LEU A 323 11.92 -4.82 5.81
C LEU A 323 11.21 -4.15 4.63
N ASP A 324 10.82 -4.92 3.62
CA ASP A 324 10.08 -4.42 2.45
C ASP A 324 8.76 -3.75 2.88
N ALA A 325 8.00 -4.37 3.81
CA ALA A 325 6.77 -3.79 4.35
C ALA A 325 7.00 -2.48 5.14
N HIS A 326 8.18 -2.33 5.75
CA HIS A 326 8.58 -1.07 6.41
C HIS A 326 9.07 0.01 5.42
N GLY A 327 9.20 -0.30 4.13
CA GLY A 327 9.79 0.60 3.14
C GLY A 327 11.32 0.62 3.19
N GLY A 328 11.91 -0.36 3.86
CA GLY A 328 13.34 -0.58 3.98
C GLY A 328 13.86 -1.63 2.99
N SER A 329 15.02 -2.19 3.29
CA SER A 329 15.60 -3.29 2.51
C SER A 329 16.57 -4.12 3.34
N VAL A 330 16.80 -5.37 2.94
CA VAL A 330 17.88 -6.21 3.48
C VAL A 330 18.83 -6.62 2.36
N ARG A 331 20.12 -6.59 2.64
CA ARG A 331 21.18 -6.98 1.71
C ARG A 331 22.12 -7.95 2.37
N ALA A 332 22.79 -8.77 1.56
CA ALA A 332 23.82 -9.67 2.03
C ALA A 332 25.06 -9.55 1.14
N SER A 333 26.22 -9.69 1.74
CA SER A 333 27.52 -9.72 1.06
C SER A 333 28.50 -10.59 1.85
N ASN A 334 29.63 -10.90 1.25
CA ASN A 334 30.71 -11.59 1.95
C ASN A 334 31.73 -10.59 2.51
N ALA A 335 32.21 -10.85 3.72
CA ALA A 335 33.28 -10.08 4.34
C ALA A 335 34.64 -10.39 3.69
N SER A 336 35.50 -9.38 3.54
CA SER A 336 36.86 -9.54 2.97
C SER A 336 37.77 -10.49 3.76
N GLY A 337 37.45 -10.77 5.02
CA GLY A 337 38.16 -11.71 5.89
C GLY A 337 37.46 -13.05 6.08
N GLY A 338 36.44 -13.37 5.30
CA GLY A 338 35.56 -14.54 5.46
C GLY A 338 34.33 -14.22 6.30
N GLY A 339 33.26 -15.03 6.13
CA GLY A 339 31.96 -14.82 6.74
C GLY A 339 31.02 -13.96 5.91
N ALA A 340 29.79 -13.79 6.38
CA ALA A 340 28.77 -12.99 5.74
C ALA A 340 28.49 -11.68 6.48
N ILE A 341 27.98 -10.72 5.73
CA ILE A 341 27.50 -9.42 6.23
C ILE A 341 26.06 -9.27 5.77
N PHE A 342 25.16 -9.03 6.72
CA PHE A 342 23.76 -8.68 6.45
C PHE A 342 23.52 -7.25 6.88
N GLU A 343 22.98 -6.44 5.99
CA GLU A 343 22.61 -5.04 6.26
C GLU A 343 21.08 -4.91 6.19
N LEU A 344 20.47 -4.52 7.31
CA LEU A 344 19.06 -4.18 7.43
C LEU A 344 18.95 -2.65 7.39
N VAL A 345 18.29 -2.12 6.38
CA VAL A 345 18.19 -0.69 6.12
C VAL A 345 16.76 -0.21 6.35
N LEU A 346 16.59 0.82 7.16
CA LEU A 346 15.31 1.49 7.40
C LEU A 346 15.45 3.00 7.18
N PRO A 347 14.42 3.67 6.61
CA PRO A 347 14.41 5.12 6.51
C PRO A 347 14.28 5.75 7.92
N LEU A 348 15.16 6.73 8.23
CA LEU A 348 15.08 7.53 9.44
C LEU A 348 13.84 8.43 9.41
N ILE A 349 13.30 8.74 10.57
CA ILE A 349 12.36 9.84 10.70
C ILE A 349 13.14 11.13 10.39
N GLN A 350 12.73 11.82 9.32
CA GLN A 350 13.27 13.14 9.05
C GLN A 350 12.70 14.08 10.13
N THR A 351 13.50 14.41 11.13
CA THR A 351 13.27 15.63 11.91
C THR A 351 13.33 16.76 10.90
N VAL A 352 12.19 17.39 10.64
CA VAL A 352 12.15 18.66 9.91
C VAL A 352 13.05 19.59 10.72
N GLY A 353 14.28 19.76 10.25
CA GLY A 353 15.24 20.67 10.88
C GLY A 353 14.57 22.02 11.01
N GLU A 354 14.73 22.64 12.19
CA GLU A 354 14.44 24.07 12.33
C GLU A 354 14.96 24.80 11.10
N PRO A 355 14.15 25.68 10.48
CA PRO A 355 14.61 26.41 9.33
C PRO A 355 15.89 27.15 9.74
N GLN A 356 17.03 26.77 9.19
CA GLN A 356 18.27 27.53 9.32
C GLN A 356 17.96 28.90 8.75
N MET A 357 17.77 29.88 9.63
CA MET A 357 17.70 31.27 9.23
C MET A 357 18.99 31.58 8.48
N PRO A 358 18.93 32.14 7.27
CA PRO A 358 20.14 32.46 6.52
C PRO A 358 20.97 33.45 7.32
N THR A 359 22.21 33.08 7.60
CA THR A 359 23.24 33.85 8.34
C THR A 359 23.63 35.21 7.70
N ASN A 360 22.83 35.70 6.76
CA ASN A 360 23.12 36.96 6.03
C ASN A 360 22.34 38.19 6.52
N ALA A 361 21.81 38.20 7.75
CA ALA A 361 21.17 39.37 8.34
C ALA A 361 22.11 40.15 9.32
N ARG A 362 23.42 39.99 9.21
CA ARG A 362 24.38 40.71 10.09
C ARG A 362 25.26 41.71 9.35
N ALA A 363 24.76 42.36 8.33
CA ALA A 363 25.44 43.46 7.69
C ALA A 363 24.39 44.42 7.12
N LEU A 364 23.83 45.27 7.99
CA LEU A 364 23.26 46.61 7.69
C LEU A 364 22.55 47.16 8.95
N ALA A 365 23.35 47.55 9.94
CA ALA A 365 22.90 48.49 10.94
C ALA A 365 23.41 49.88 10.56
N PRO A 366 22.56 50.85 10.28
CA PRO A 366 23.01 52.24 10.18
C PRO A 366 23.30 52.81 11.58
N ALA A 367 24.40 53.52 11.69
CA ALA A 367 24.76 54.29 12.86
C ALA A 367 23.62 55.27 13.21
N ALA A 368 23.06 55.13 14.43
CA ALA A 368 22.12 56.09 14.98
C ALA A 368 22.82 56.96 15.97
N ASP A 369 22.80 58.26 15.66
CA ASP A 369 23.20 59.38 16.49
C ASP A 369 22.47 59.39 17.84
N GLY A 370 23.25 59.73 18.89
CA GLY A 370 22.78 59.87 20.24
C GLY A 370 21.73 60.95 20.44
N LYS A 371 20.60 60.55 21.01
CA LYS A 371 19.77 61.44 21.84
C LYS A 371 19.21 60.62 23.02
N ALA A 372 19.65 61.02 24.21
CA ALA A 372 19.18 60.53 25.50
C ALA A 372 17.68 60.95 25.71
N ILE A 373 16.87 59.93 26.08
CA ILE A 373 15.52 60.13 26.55
C ILE A 373 15.50 59.92 28.08
N PRO A 374 14.96 60.84 28.90
CA PRO A 374 15.02 60.74 30.35
C PRO A 374 14.01 59.70 30.90
N SER A 375 14.39 59.05 32.01
CA SER A 375 13.63 58.04 32.74
C SER A 375 12.40 58.62 33.44
N PRO A 376 11.27 57.91 33.53
CA PRO A 376 10.11 58.33 34.34
C PRO A 376 10.34 58.01 35.84
N PRO A 377 9.69 58.76 36.75
CA PRO A 377 9.92 58.75 38.19
C PRO A 377 9.35 57.50 38.88
N HIS A 378 10.08 57.03 39.86
CA HIS A 378 9.70 55.99 40.82
C HIS A 378 8.54 56.45 41.70
N ASN A 379 7.50 55.60 41.84
CA ASN A 379 6.44 55.77 42.82
C ASN A 379 6.60 54.67 43.92
N PRO A 380 6.64 55.04 45.21
CA PRO A 380 6.78 54.05 46.29
C PRO A 380 5.42 53.40 46.65
N PRO A 381 5.43 52.23 47.30
CA PRO A 381 4.23 51.50 47.66
C PRO A 381 3.52 52.16 48.88
N ARG A 382 2.18 52.27 48.80
CA ARG A 382 1.32 52.59 49.95
C ARG A 382 0.91 51.30 50.64
N ALA A 383 0.93 51.45 51.99
CA ALA A 383 0.54 50.54 53.04
C ALA A 383 -0.81 49.84 52.92
#